data_91dee40bad82a16a999fb1102db315e6
#
_entry.id   91dee40bad82a16a999fb1102db315e6
#
_cell.length_a   1.000
_cell.length_b   1.000
_cell.length_c   1.000
_cell.angle_alpha   90.00
_cell.angle_beta   90.00
_cell.angle_gamma   90.00
#
_symmetry.space_group_name_H-M   'P 1'
#
loop_
_entity.id
_entity.type
_entity.pdbx_description
1 polymer ?
#
loop_
_entity_poly.entity_id
_entity_poly.type
_entity_poly.pdbx_seq_one_letter_code
_entity_poly.pdbx_strand_id
1 'polypeptide(L)'
;MSGNTIGTLFAVTNFGESHGPAIGCVIDGCPPGMPLTEADIQADLDRRRPGTSRHVTQRNEPDAVEILSGVYEGKTTGTPIALLIRNTDQRSKDYSNIAESFRPGHADYTYWHKYGIRDPRGGGRSSARLTAPTVAAGAVAKKWLAQQYGAEFRACMTQLGELPIPFESWDHVRNNPFFAPVADVQQYEDYMDALRKAGDSCGARIRVQATGVPVGLGEPLYDKLDADIAHAMMGLNAVKGVEIGAGFASVAHRGTMHGDSMTPQGFRTNNAGGVLGGISTGQDLEVSIAIKPTSSIISPRESIDIHGKSTEVITKGRHDPCVGIRAAPIAEALLALVVMEHALRHRAQCGDVVPPVPPIQASFL
;
A
#
# COMPACT_ATOMS: atom_id res chain seq x y z
N MET A 1 -1.49 21.22 -4.86
CA MET A 1 -0.54 20.75 -3.85
C MET A 1 0.54 19.91 -4.54
N SER A 2 1.76 19.85 -3.98
CA SER A 2 2.78 18.91 -4.46
C SER A 2 2.37 17.47 -4.11
N GLY A 3 2.78 16.46 -4.92
CA GLY A 3 2.37 15.07 -4.79
C GLY A 3 2.94 14.29 -3.58
N ASN A 4 3.10 14.95 -2.42
CA ASN A 4 3.58 14.32 -1.17
C ASN A 4 2.50 14.24 -0.08
N THR A 5 1.29 14.70 -0.40
CA THR A 5 0.12 14.69 0.49
C THR A 5 -1.01 13.92 -0.18
N ILE A 6 -1.67 13.06 0.57
CA ILE A 6 -2.91 12.35 0.20
C ILE A 6 -4.00 12.73 1.20
N GLY A 7 -5.25 12.77 0.73
CA GLY A 7 -6.41 13.17 1.54
C GLY A 7 -6.62 14.67 1.63
N THR A 8 -7.77 15.07 2.12
CA THR A 8 -8.23 16.46 2.30
C THR A 8 -8.65 16.70 3.74
N LEU A 9 -9.59 15.90 4.25
CA LEU A 9 -10.04 15.96 5.65
C LEU A 9 -9.16 15.10 6.57
N PHE A 10 -8.64 13.98 6.05
CA PHE A 10 -7.61 13.19 6.71
C PHE A 10 -6.35 13.26 5.85
N ALA A 11 -5.64 14.37 5.97
CA ALA A 11 -4.49 14.66 5.13
C ALA A 11 -3.20 14.07 5.70
N VAL A 12 -2.47 13.32 4.88
CA VAL A 12 -1.19 12.70 5.26
C VAL A 12 -0.09 13.23 4.35
N THR A 13 0.87 13.94 4.92
CA THR A 13 2.05 14.45 4.21
C THR A 13 3.29 13.68 4.62
N ASN A 14 3.91 12.95 3.66
CA ASN A 14 5.13 12.19 3.89
C ASN A 14 6.38 13.03 3.62
N PHE A 15 7.40 12.90 4.48
CA PHE A 15 8.70 13.57 4.35
C PHE A 15 9.89 12.63 4.59
N GLY A 16 11.09 13.12 4.30
CA GLY A 16 12.35 12.42 4.49
C GLY A 16 12.82 11.64 3.27
N GLU A 17 14.04 11.10 3.33
CA GLU A 17 14.73 10.36 2.28
C GLU A 17 15.19 8.99 2.79
N SER A 18 15.31 8.02 1.88
CA SER A 18 15.72 6.64 2.20
C SER A 18 17.04 6.55 2.99
N HIS A 19 17.99 7.43 2.68
CA HIS A 19 19.30 7.51 3.32
C HIS A 19 19.53 8.84 4.03
N GLY A 20 18.47 9.61 4.28
CA GLY A 20 18.47 10.74 5.20
C GLY A 20 18.46 10.29 6.67
N PRO A 21 18.48 11.22 7.61
CA PRO A 21 18.50 10.90 9.05
C PRO A 21 17.24 10.21 9.55
N ALA A 22 16.09 10.56 8.96
CA ALA A 22 14.80 10.02 9.31
C ALA A 22 13.81 10.13 8.14
N ILE A 23 12.72 9.40 8.24
CA ILE A 23 11.51 9.50 7.43
C ILE A 23 10.32 9.69 8.37
N GLY A 24 9.22 10.26 7.88
CA GLY A 24 8.05 10.45 8.73
C GLY A 24 6.85 10.95 7.94
N CYS A 25 5.78 11.20 8.67
CA CYS A 25 4.60 11.85 8.14
C CYS A 25 3.97 12.80 9.16
N VAL A 26 3.19 13.73 8.64
CA VAL A 26 2.25 14.53 9.43
C VAL A 26 0.85 14.13 8.99
N ILE A 27 0.02 13.76 9.95
CA ILE A 27 -1.40 13.45 9.77
C ILE A 27 -2.19 14.62 10.31
N ASP A 28 -3.00 15.25 9.50
CA ASP A 28 -3.93 16.31 9.93
C ASP A 28 -5.38 15.82 9.74
N GLY A 29 -6.29 16.27 10.62
CA GLY A 29 -7.70 15.88 10.56
C GLY A 29 -8.06 14.58 11.30
N CYS A 30 -7.15 13.98 12.07
CA CYS A 30 -7.51 12.84 12.92
C CYS A 30 -8.47 13.30 14.03
N PRO A 31 -9.67 12.67 14.17
CA PRO A 31 -10.61 13.04 15.23
C PRO A 31 -10.00 12.92 16.63
N PRO A 32 -10.37 13.82 17.56
CA PRO A 32 -9.87 13.78 18.93
C PRO A 32 -10.47 12.66 19.76
N GLY A 33 -9.78 12.32 20.86
CA GLY A 33 -10.27 11.41 21.89
C GLY A 33 -10.00 9.92 21.64
N MET A 34 -9.42 9.56 20.51
CA MET A 34 -9.03 8.17 20.23
C MET A 34 -7.78 7.81 21.06
N PRO A 35 -7.80 6.71 21.85
CA PRO A 35 -6.59 6.17 22.47
C PRO A 35 -5.55 5.84 21.39
N LEU A 36 -4.33 6.34 21.51
CA LEU A 36 -3.26 6.11 20.54
C LEU A 36 -1.89 6.10 21.24
N THR A 37 -1.13 5.05 20.95
CA THR A 37 0.25 4.85 21.41
C THR A 37 1.12 4.38 20.24
N GLU A 38 2.44 4.47 20.41
CA GLU A 38 3.39 3.91 19.43
C GLU A 38 3.15 2.42 19.18
N ALA A 39 2.77 1.65 20.20
CA ALA A 39 2.50 0.21 20.07
C ALA A 39 1.36 -0.10 19.09
N ASP A 40 0.35 0.75 19.03
CA ASP A 40 -0.77 0.61 18.09
C ASP A 40 -0.32 0.72 16.62
N ILE A 41 0.68 1.55 16.37
CA ILE A 41 1.25 1.81 15.05
C ILE A 41 2.34 0.78 14.72
N GLN A 42 3.15 0.42 15.71
CA GLN A 42 4.30 -0.46 15.55
C GLN A 42 3.92 -1.85 15.03
N ALA A 43 2.77 -2.38 15.43
CA ALA A 43 2.28 -3.68 14.97
C ALA A 43 2.18 -3.78 13.43
N ASP A 44 1.72 -2.73 12.76
CA ASP A 44 1.65 -2.68 11.29
C ASP A 44 3.04 -2.45 10.66
N LEU A 45 3.87 -1.63 11.29
CA LEU A 45 5.24 -1.39 10.86
C LEU A 45 6.09 -2.66 10.93
N ASP A 46 5.92 -3.48 11.97
CA ASP A 46 6.63 -4.75 12.13
C ASP A 46 6.31 -5.76 11.01
N ARG A 47 5.09 -5.75 10.50
CA ARG A 47 4.71 -6.56 9.33
C ARG A 47 5.36 -6.08 8.03
N ARG A 48 5.62 -4.78 7.91
CA ARG A 48 6.17 -4.12 6.70
C ARG A 48 7.70 -4.07 6.71
N ARG A 49 8.37 -4.00 7.87
CA ARG A 49 9.80 -3.71 7.98
C ARG A 49 10.67 -4.63 7.10
N PRO A 50 11.88 -4.20 6.69
CA PRO A 50 12.83 -5.05 6.00
C PRO A 50 13.42 -6.12 6.94
N GLY A 51 14.03 -7.17 6.35
CA GLY A 51 14.73 -8.22 7.14
C GLY A 51 13.80 -9.22 7.82
N THR A 52 12.51 -9.27 7.48
CA THR A 52 11.55 -10.22 8.05
C THR A 52 11.72 -11.65 7.56
N SER A 53 12.39 -11.84 6.42
CA SER A 53 12.69 -13.17 5.86
C SER A 53 13.95 -13.17 4.99
N ARG A 54 14.44 -14.37 4.63
CA ARG A 54 15.55 -14.53 3.67
C ARG A 54 15.22 -14.06 2.25
N HIS A 55 13.94 -13.89 1.93
CA HIS A 55 13.44 -13.52 0.58
C HIS A 55 13.31 -12.01 0.38
N VAL A 56 13.52 -11.21 1.42
CA VAL A 56 13.52 -9.74 1.36
C VAL A 56 14.94 -9.18 1.56
N THR A 57 15.07 -7.87 1.39
CA THR A 57 16.34 -7.17 1.61
C THR A 57 16.94 -7.47 2.99
N GLN A 58 18.27 -7.59 3.04
CA GLN A 58 19.04 -7.79 4.27
C GLN A 58 19.27 -6.49 5.07
N ARG A 59 18.66 -5.38 4.67
CA ARG A 59 18.64 -4.15 5.46
C ARG A 59 17.91 -4.44 6.77
N ASN A 60 18.46 -4.04 7.90
CA ASN A 60 17.87 -4.25 9.21
C ASN A 60 17.46 -2.91 9.83
N GLU A 61 16.20 -2.57 9.72
CA GLU A 61 15.60 -1.37 10.33
C GLU A 61 14.53 -1.80 11.32
N PRO A 62 14.57 -1.33 12.55
CA PRO A 62 13.51 -1.63 13.54
C PRO A 62 12.19 -0.94 13.17
N ASP A 63 12.24 0.10 12.34
CA ASP A 63 11.10 0.96 12.00
C ASP A 63 10.37 1.48 13.25
N ALA A 64 11.12 1.70 14.35
CA ALA A 64 10.56 2.23 15.58
C ALA A 64 9.96 3.61 15.34
N VAL A 65 8.66 3.74 15.59
CA VAL A 65 7.94 4.99 15.42
C VAL A 65 7.98 5.82 16.70
N GLU A 66 8.15 7.13 16.54
CA GLU A 66 8.06 8.13 17.60
C GLU A 66 6.84 9.03 17.31
N ILE A 67 5.94 9.22 18.27
CA ILE A 67 4.84 10.21 18.17
C ILE A 67 5.37 11.52 18.74
N LEU A 68 5.50 12.56 17.93
CA LEU A 68 6.08 13.84 18.32
C LEU A 68 5.03 14.89 18.69
N SER A 69 3.77 14.74 18.24
CA SER A 69 2.67 15.68 18.51
C SER A 69 1.31 15.03 18.28
N GLY A 70 0.24 15.74 18.62
CA GLY A 70 -1.14 15.35 18.34
C GLY A 70 -1.72 14.29 19.29
N VAL A 71 -0.97 13.91 20.34
CA VAL A 71 -1.42 13.00 21.41
C VAL A 71 -1.12 13.62 22.78
N TYR A 72 -2.10 13.61 23.67
CA TYR A 72 -1.98 14.04 25.04
C TYR A 72 -2.70 13.05 25.97
N GLU A 73 -2.04 12.64 27.06
CA GLU A 73 -2.54 11.61 27.99
C GLU A 73 -3.04 10.34 27.29
N GLY A 74 -2.29 9.90 26.24
CA GLY A 74 -2.59 8.70 25.48
C GLY A 74 -3.80 8.80 24.53
N LYS A 75 -4.30 10.01 24.23
CA LYS A 75 -5.42 10.25 23.33
C LYS A 75 -5.09 11.27 22.26
N THR A 76 -5.63 11.10 21.06
CA THR A 76 -5.55 12.11 19.99
C THR A 76 -6.20 13.41 20.41
N THR A 77 -5.60 14.54 20.01
CA THR A 77 -6.05 15.88 20.40
C THR A 77 -6.88 16.59 19.33
N GLY A 78 -6.94 16.03 18.11
CA GLY A 78 -7.54 16.70 16.96
C GLY A 78 -6.58 17.68 16.27
N THR A 79 -5.35 17.83 16.76
CA THR A 79 -4.27 18.62 16.14
C THR A 79 -3.34 17.70 15.35
N PRO A 80 -2.43 18.23 14.49
CA PRO A 80 -1.58 17.39 13.66
C PRO A 80 -0.74 16.38 14.45
N ILE A 81 -0.80 15.11 14.04
CA ILE A 81 0.01 14.02 14.58
C ILE A 81 1.26 13.91 13.71
N ALA A 82 2.43 14.18 14.30
CA ALA A 82 3.71 13.99 13.64
C ALA A 82 4.32 12.66 14.07
N LEU A 83 4.63 11.81 13.07
CA LEU A 83 5.26 10.50 13.25
C LEU A 83 6.66 10.51 12.65
N LEU A 84 7.65 10.06 13.40
CA LEU A 84 9.05 9.99 12.98
C LEU A 84 9.58 8.56 13.09
N ILE A 85 10.34 8.13 12.07
CA ILE A 85 11.04 6.85 12.02
C ILE A 85 12.50 7.12 11.65
N ARG A 86 13.45 6.80 12.54
CA ARG A 86 14.87 7.01 12.30
C ARG A 86 15.43 5.96 11.34
N ASN A 87 16.34 6.39 10.45
CA ASN A 87 17.12 5.48 9.63
C ASN A 87 18.38 5.07 10.37
N THR A 88 18.56 3.78 10.64
CA THR A 88 19.67 3.26 11.47
C THR A 88 20.66 2.40 10.68
N ASP A 89 20.24 1.68 9.63
CA ASP A 89 21.10 0.79 8.80
C ASP A 89 21.20 1.28 7.34
N GLN A 90 21.50 2.56 7.15
CA GLN A 90 21.78 3.13 5.83
C GLN A 90 23.25 2.92 5.44
N ARG A 91 23.52 2.50 4.18
CA ARG A 91 24.86 2.29 3.63
C ARG A 91 25.02 3.06 2.33
N SER A 92 25.35 4.34 2.43
CA SER A 92 25.46 5.25 1.29
C SER A 92 26.53 4.82 0.27
N LYS A 93 27.58 4.11 0.70
CA LYS A 93 28.65 3.60 -0.16
C LYS A 93 28.20 2.56 -1.19
N ASP A 94 27.08 1.87 -0.94
CA ASP A 94 26.53 0.83 -1.84
C ASP A 94 26.02 1.41 -3.18
N TYR A 95 25.91 2.74 -3.31
CA TYR A 95 25.32 3.42 -4.47
C TYR A 95 26.32 4.28 -5.25
N SER A 96 27.62 4.27 -4.92
CA SER A 96 28.63 5.09 -5.58
C SER A 96 28.78 4.78 -7.08
N ASN A 97 28.63 3.51 -7.47
CA ASN A 97 28.76 3.05 -8.86
C ASN A 97 27.59 3.42 -9.78
N ILE A 98 26.48 3.92 -9.22
CA ILE A 98 25.31 4.36 -9.99
C ILE A 98 24.99 5.85 -9.80
N ALA A 99 25.90 6.60 -9.17
CA ALA A 99 25.69 8.02 -8.90
C ALA A 99 25.51 8.83 -10.19
N GLU A 100 26.25 8.49 -11.23
CA GLU A 100 26.29 9.20 -12.51
C GLU A 100 25.55 8.46 -13.64
N SER A 101 24.81 7.39 -13.35
CA SER A 101 24.06 6.62 -14.35
C SER A 101 22.60 6.43 -13.94
N PHE A 102 21.74 6.04 -14.88
CA PHE A 102 20.32 5.83 -14.64
C PHE A 102 19.99 4.35 -14.70
N ARG A 103 19.41 3.81 -13.61
CA ARG A 103 18.95 2.41 -13.61
C ARG A 103 17.72 2.23 -14.52
N PRO A 104 17.76 1.31 -15.49
CA PRO A 104 16.59 1.00 -16.31
C PRO A 104 15.38 0.60 -15.48
N GLY A 105 14.22 1.21 -15.76
CA GLY A 105 12.98 0.95 -15.02
C GLY A 105 12.90 1.56 -13.62
N HIS A 106 13.92 2.28 -13.17
CA HIS A 106 13.92 3.06 -11.93
C HIS A 106 13.59 4.53 -12.19
N ALA A 107 13.25 5.29 -11.15
CA ALA A 107 12.88 6.70 -11.24
C ALA A 107 14.10 7.66 -11.38
N ASP A 108 15.32 7.14 -11.49
CA ASP A 108 16.55 7.95 -11.55
C ASP A 108 16.50 9.02 -12.66
N TYR A 109 16.16 8.59 -13.89
CA TYR A 109 16.06 9.45 -15.07
C TYR A 109 14.98 10.52 -14.91
N THR A 110 13.78 10.13 -14.46
CA THR A 110 12.64 11.03 -14.33
C THR A 110 12.84 12.07 -13.23
N TYR A 111 13.44 11.69 -12.11
CA TYR A 111 13.79 12.64 -11.03
C TYR A 111 14.86 13.63 -11.47
N TRP A 112 15.89 13.17 -12.17
CA TRP A 112 16.94 14.03 -12.71
C TRP A 112 16.37 15.10 -13.64
N HIS A 113 15.53 14.71 -14.59
CA HIS A 113 14.94 15.65 -15.54
C HIS A 113 13.86 16.55 -14.94
N LYS A 114 13.14 16.09 -13.93
CA LYS A 114 12.10 16.89 -13.28
C LYS A 114 12.66 17.93 -12.31
N TYR A 115 13.64 17.55 -11.51
CA TYR A 115 14.13 18.37 -10.41
C TYR A 115 15.53 18.97 -10.66
N GLY A 116 16.24 18.56 -11.73
CA GLY A 116 17.61 18.97 -12.01
C GLY A 116 18.66 18.40 -11.07
N ILE A 117 18.23 17.69 -10.03
CA ILE A 117 19.07 17.05 -9.02
C ILE A 117 18.38 15.78 -8.49
N ARG A 118 19.18 14.79 -8.11
CA ARG A 118 18.67 13.61 -7.37
C ARG A 118 19.67 13.20 -6.29
N ASP A 119 19.17 12.60 -5.22
CA ASP A 119 19.99 11.85 -4.28
C ASP A 119 20.16 10.41 -4.82
N PRO A 120 21.37 9.99 -5.23
CA PRO A 120 21.59 8.63 -5.74
C PRO A 120 21.51 7.56 -4.65
N ARG A 121 21.63 7.94 -3.37
CA ARG A 121 21.68 7.03 -2.24
C ARG A 121 20.33 6.34 -2.02
N GLY A 122 20.21 5.07 -2.39
CA GLY A 122 18.98 4.27 -2.24
C GLY A 122 17.77 4.80 -3.00
N GLY A 123 17.96 5.77 -3.91
CA GLY A 123 16.88 6.38 -4.68
C GLY A 123 16.16 7.53 -3.98
N GLY A 124 16.64 8.00 -2.82
CA GLY A 124 16.06 9.17 -2.14
C GLY A 124 14.55 9.04 -1.90
N ARG A 125 13.78 10.00 -2.42
CA ARG A 125 12.30 10.02 -2.36
C ARG A 125 11.62 8.93 -3.19
N SER A 126 12.26 8.38 -4.22
CA SER A 126 11.69 7.31 -5.05
C SER A 126 11.78 5.91 -4.42
N SER A 127 12.42 5.81 -3.26
CA SER A 127 12.64 4.55 -2.56
C SER A 127 11.35 4.00 -1.94
N ALA A 128 11.15 2.67 -2.01
CA ALA A 128 10.10 1.97 -1.29
C ALA A 128 10.20 2.10 0.25
N ARG A 129 11.33 2.57 0.78
CA ARG A 129 11.50 2.90 2.21
C ARG A 129 10.45 3.90 2.70
N LEU A 130 10.04 4.84 1.84
CA LEU A 130 9.07 5.89 2.16
C LEU A 130 7.64 5.38 2.32
N THR A 131 7.39 4.10 2.13
CA THR A 131 6.11 3.47 2.47
C THR A 131 5.94 3.22 3.96
N ALA A 132 7.01 3.27 4.78
CA ALA A 132 6.90 3.11 6.22
C ALA A 132 6.04 4.20 6.89
N PRO A 133 6.23 5.51 6.62
CA PRO A 133 5.33 6.54 7.11
C PRO A 133 3.87 6.38 6.64
N THR A 134 3.66 5.87 5.42
CA THR A 134 2.31 5.57 4.92
C THR A 134 1.64 4.47 5.75
N VAL A 135 2.39 3.40 6.09
CA VAL A 135 1.89 2.33 6.96
C VAL A 135 1.60 2.86 8.36
N ALA A 136 2.46 3.72 8.91
CA ALA A 136 2.24 4.35 10.21
C ALA A 136 0.94 5.18 10.23
N ALA A 137 0.71 6.01 9.21
CA ALA A 137 -0.52 6.79 9.08
C ALA A 137 -1.75 5.88 8.86
N GLY A 138 -1.60 4.82 8.05
CA GLY A 138 -2.64 3.83 7.83
C GLY A 138 -3.06 3.09 9.10
N ALA A 139 -2.12 2.82 10.02
CA ALA A 139 -2.43 2.21 11.32
C ALA A 139 -3.33 3.12 12.18
N VAL A 140 -3.10 4.43 12.16
CA VAL A 140 -3.98 5.42 12.84
C VAL A 140 -5.39 5.39 12.22
N ALA A 141 -5.49 5.39 10.88
CA ALA A 141 -6.76 5.31 10.17
C ALA A 141 -7.50 3.99 10.45
N LYS A 142 -6.82 2.84 10.38
CA LYS A 142 -7.38 1.52 10.69
C LYS A 142 -7.96 1.49 12.10
N LYS A 143 -7.23 2.01 13.09
CA LYS A 143 -7.68 2.03 14.48
C LYS A 143 -8.98 2.82 14.64
N TRP A 144 -9.06 4.00 14.05
CA TRP A 144 -10.28 4.81 14.10
C TRP A 144 -11.45 4.12 13.39
N LEU A 145 -11.23 3.57 12.19
CA LEU A 145 -12.26 2.89 11.40
C LEU A 145 -12.77 1.61 12.09
N ALA A 146 -11.87 0.86 12.74
CA ALA A 146 -12.25 -0.30 13.54
C ALA A 146 -13.14 0.11 14.73
N GLN A 147 -12.83 1.19 15.43
CA GLN A 147 -13.63 1.68 16.56
C GLN A 147 -14.99 2.22 16.12
N GLN A 148 -15.09 2.87 14.97
CA GLN A 148 -16.34 3.48 14.51
C GLN A 148 -17.26 2.50 13.79
N TYR A 149 -16.71 1.58 13.00
CA TYR A 149 -17.50 0.74 12.11
C TYR A 149 -17.22 -0.77 12.25
N GLY A 150 -16.23 -1.15 13.06
CA GLY A 150 -15.74 -2.53 13.07
C GLY A 150 -14.99 -2.91 11.78
N ALA A 151 -14.50 -1.91 11.03
CA ALA A 151 -13.83 -2.17 9.76
C ALA A 151 -12.49 -2.86 9.96
N GLU A 152 -12.21 -3.87 9.14
CA GLU A 152 -10.94 -4.59 9.10
C GLU A 152 -10.32 -4.52 7.71
N PHE A 153 -8.99 -4.41 7.68
CA PHE A 153 -8.20 -4.32 6.44
C PHE A 153 -7.19 -5.46 6.40
N ARG A 154 -7.19 -6.20 5.31
CA ARG A 154 -6.31 -7.34 5.11
C ARG A 154 -5.88 -7.46 3.66
N ALA A 155 -4.67 -7.99 3.42
CA ALA A 155 -4.14 -8.19 2.09
C ALA A 155 -3.35 -9.49 2.02
N CYS A 156 -3.35 -10.11 0.84
CA CYS A 156 -2.58 -11.32 0.57
C CYS A 156 -1.99 -11.27 -0.84
N MET A 157 -0.89 -11.99 -1.03
CA MET A 157 -0.30 -12.21 -2.34
C MET A 157 -1.08 -13.30 -3.08
N THR A 158 -1.56 -13.01 -4.29
CA THR A 158 -2.31 -13.95 -5.13
C THR A 158 -1.55 -14.40 -6.38
N GLN A 159 -0.35 -13.83 -6.61
CA GLN A 159 0.55 -14.29 -7.66
C GLN A 159 1.97 -13.79 -7.37
N LEU A 160 2.97 -14.64 -7.59
CA LEU A 160 4.39 -14.33 -7.51
C LEU A 160 5.07 -14.66 -8.84
N GLY A 161 5.50 -13.62 -9.57
CA GLY A 161 5.99 -13.81 -10.93
C GLY A 161 4.93 -14.49 -11.81
N GLU A 162 5.27 -15.64 -12.39
CA GLU A 162 4.38 -16.47 -13.21
C GLU A 162 3.54 -17.46 -12.38
N LEU A 163 3.82 -17.63 -11.09
CA LEU A 163 3.15 -18.59 -10.23
C LEU A 163 1.90 -18.01 -9.59
N PRO A 164 0.70 -18.48 -9.92
CA PRO A 164 -0.52 -18.10 -9.22
C PRO A 164 -0.52 -18.70 -7.80
N ILE A 165 -1.15 -17.99 -6.86
CA ILE A 165 -1.32 -18.42 -5.48
C ILE A 165 -2.82 -18.54 -5.23
N PRO A 166 -3.38 -19.76 -5.11
CA PRO A 166 -4.79 -19.96 -4.81
C PRO A 166 -5.12 -19.44 -3.43
N PHE A 167 -6.35 -19.03 -3.22
CA PHE A 167 -6.82 -18.61 -1.90
C PHE A 167 -7.36 -19.81 -1.13
N GLU A 168 -6.72 -20.16 -0.02
CA GLU A 168 -7.19 -21.19 0.91
C GLU A 168 -7.78 -20.54 2.17
N SER A 169 -7.00 -19.71 2.89
CA SER A 169 -7.45 -19.09 4.14
C SER A 169 -6.67 -17.82 4.46
N TRP A 170 -7.32 -16.85 5.08
CA TRP A 170 -6.68 -15.69 5.68
C TRP A 170 -5.75 -16.05 6.86
N ASP A 171 -5.97 -17.17 7.53
CA ASP A 171 -5.14 -17.63 8.65
C ASP A 171 -3.71 -17.94 8.23
N HIS A 172 -3.51 -18.39 6.98
CA HIS A 172 -2.18 -18.68 6.44
C HIS A 172 -1.36 -17.43 6.16
N VAL A 173 -2.01 -16.30 5.86
CA VAL A 173 -1.34 -15.05 5.44
C VAL A 173 -0.33 -14.53 6.47
N ARG A 174 -0.61 -14.74 7.77
CA ARG A 174 0.26 -14.28 8.87
C ARG A 174 1.42 -15.22 9.17
N ASN A 175 1.38 -16.44 8.64
CA ASN A 175 2.25 -17.53 9.05
C ASN A 175 3.36 -17.84 8.04
N ASN A 176 3.48 -17.07 6.95
CA ASN A 176 4.51 -17.27 5.96
C ASN A 176 5.12 -15.92 5.49
N PRO A 177 6.33 -15.95 4.91
CA PRO A 177 7.07 -14.74 4.54
C PRO A 177 6.53 -14.01 3.31
N PHE A 178 5.54 -14.56 2.59
CA PHE A 178 5.00 -14.01 1.35
C PHE A 178 3.64 -13.32 1.51
N PHE A 179 3.06 -13.37 2.70
CA PHE A 179 1.65 -13.03 2.88
C PHE A 179 0.73 -13.84 1.95
N ALA A 180 1.11 -15.09 1.68
CA ALA A 180 0.36 -15.98 0.81
C ALA A 180 -0.79 -16.65 1.59
N PRO A 181 -2.01 -16.77 1.01
CA PRO A 181 -3.16 -17.35 1.67
C PRO A 181 -3.20 -18.89 1.56
N VAL A 182 -2.03 -19.55 1.53
CA VAL A 182 -1.85 -21.00 1.41
C VAL A 182 -0.97 -21.53 2.55
N ALA A 183 -1.17 -22.80 2.92
CA ALA A 183 -0.38 -23.45 3.97
C ALA A 183 1.04 -23.80 3.50
N ASP A 184 1.20 -24.29 2.28
CA ASP A 184 2.48 -24.67 1.70
C ASP A 184 3.03 -23.58 0.77
N VAL A 185 4.19 -23.06 1.10
CA VAL A 185 4.87 -21.99 0.33
C VAL A 185 6.19 -22.47 -0.31
N GLN A 186 6.52 -23.75 -0.25
CA GLN A 186 7.82 -24.25 -0.70
C GLN A 186 8.13 -23.93 -2.16
N GLN A 187 7.15 -24.09 -3.05
CA GLN A 187 7.34 -23.76 -4.48
C GLN A 187 7.68 -22.27 -4.72
N TYR A 188 7.16 -21.36 -3.89
CA TYR A 188 7.44 -19.92 -3.98
C TYR A 188 8.82 -19.59 -3.41
N GLU A 189 9.24 -20.30 -2.36
CA GLU A 189 10.60 -20.21 -1.84
C GLU A 189 11.63 -20.67 -2.88
N ASP A 190 11.41 -21.83 -3.49
CA ASP A 190 12.28 -22.38 -4.54
C ASP A 190 12.38 -21.43 -5.75
N TYR A 191 11.26 -20.85 -6.16
CA TYR A 191 11.22 -19.84 -7.23
C TYR A 191 12.03 -18.59 -6.89
N MET A 192 11.90 -18.07 -5.67
CA MET A 192 12.68 -16.92 -5.21
C MET A 192 14.17 -17.21 -5.08
N ASP A 193 14.54 -18.42 -4.67
CA ASP A 193 15.95 -18.83 -4.59
C ASP A 193 16.56 -18.98 -5.99
N ALA A 194 15.80 -19.49 -6.97
CA ALA A 194 16.22 -19.55 -8.37
C ALA A 194 16.42 -18.14 -8.97
N LEU A 195 15.50 -17.20 -8.74
CA LEU A 195 15.64 -15.80 -9.17
C LEU A 195 16.87 -15.12 -8.55
N ARG A 196 17.10 -15.33 -7.25
CA ARG A 196 18.28 -14.78 -6.57
C ARG A 196 19.57 -15.32 -7.18
N LYS A 197 19.62 -16.62 -7.48
CA LYS A 197 20.78 -17.26 -8.13
C LYS A 197 21.01 -16.72 -9.55
N ALA A 198 19.93 -16.43 -10.28
CA ALA A 198 19.99 -15.82 -11.60
C ALA A 198 20.34 -14.32 -11.57
N GLY A 199 20.26 -13.66 -10.40
CA GLY A 199 20.48 -12.22 -10.26
C GLY A 199 19.35 -11.38 -10.85
N ASP A 200 18.15 -11.93 -10.90
CA ASP A 200 16.97 -11.32 -11.51
C ASP A 200 15.88 -11.03 -10.48
N SER A 201 14.70 -10.58 -10.92
CA SER A 201 13.57 -10.18 -10.10
C SER A 201 12.24 -10.54 -10.74
N CYS A 202 11.18 -10.60 -9.95
CA CYS A 202 9.83 -10.80 -10.44
C CYS A 202 8.85 -9.77 -9.88
N GLY A 203 7.67 -9.71 -10.51
CA GLY A 203 6.52 -8.97 -10.03
C GLY A 203 5.63 -9.78 -9.10
N ALA A 204 4.54 -9.17 -8.64
CA ALA A 204 3.52 -9.83 -7.83
C ALA A 204 2.14 -9.21 -8.06
N ARG A 205 1.09 -9.99 -7.76
CA ARG A 205 -0.27 -9.50 -7.59
C ARG A 205 -0.66 -9.60 -6.12
N ILE A 206 -1.19 -8.50 -5.59
CA ILE A 206 -1.69 -8.42 -4.22
C ILE A 206 -3.19 -8.16 -4.26
N ARG A 207 -3.97 -8.96 -3.54
CA ARG A 207 -5.38 -8.71 -3.23
C ARG A 207 -5.47 -7.98 -1.90
N VAL A 208 -6.28 -6.95 -1.86
CA VAL A 208 -6.56 -6.14 -0.66
C VAL A 208 -8.05 -6.11 -0.43
N GLN A 209 -8.47 -6.34 0.80
CA GLN A 209 -9.86 -6.35 1.20
C GLN A 209 -10.09 -5.45 2.41
N ALA A 210 -11.21 -4.73 2.42
CA ALA A 210 -11.74 -4.09 3.62
C ALA A 210 -13.14 -4.60 3.90
N THR A 211 -13.37 -5.10 5.11
CA THR A 211 -14.68 -5.56 5.61
C THR A 211 -15.25 -4.55 6.59
N GLY A 212 -16.56 -4.58 6.85
CA GLY A 212 -17.20 -3.69 7.82
C GLY A 212 -17.28 -2.22 7.40
N VAL A 213 -16.99 -1.91 6.14
CA VAL A 213 -17.14 -0.56 5.59
C VAL A 213 -18.63 -0.27 5.40
N PRO A 214 -19.18 0.83 5.97
CA PRO A 214 -20.60 1.13 5.87
C PRO A 214 -21.02 1.49 4.44
N VAL A 215 -22.31 1.38 4.15
CA VAL A 215 -22.91 1.94 2.93
C VAL A 215 -22.80 3.46 2.94
N GLY A 216 -22.52 4.07 1.79
CA GLY A 216 -22.64 5.51 1.62
C GLY A 216 -21.33 6.28 1.61
N LEU A 217 -20.17 5.62 1.71
CA LEU A 217 -18.86 6.29 1.60
C LEU A 217 -18.49 6.46 0.13
N GLY A 218 -18.09 7.65 -0.27
CA GLY A 218 -17.71 7.99 -1.64
C GLY A 218 -18.60 9.06 -2.25
N GLU A 219 -18.28 9.47 -3.48
CA GLU A 219 -18.93 10.55 -4.20
C GLU A 219 -19.45 10.09 -5.57
N PRO A 220 -20.50 10.75 -6.12
CA PRO A 220 -21.17 10.24 -7.32
C PRO A 220 -20.44 10.53 -8.63
N LEU A 221 -19.56 11.52 -8.69
CA LEU A 221 -18.94 11.95 -9.95
C LEU A 221 -17.44 12.16 -9.84
N TYR A 222 -17.01 13.13 -9.06
CA TYR A 222 -15.60 13.34 -8.71
C TYR A 222 -15.34 12.76 -7.33
N ASP A 223 -14.10 12.36 -7.06
CA ASP A 223 -13.72 11.70 -5.81
C ASP A 223 -14.56 10.43 -5.55
N LYS A 224 -14.88 9.66 -6.59
CA LYS A 224 -15.48 8.34 -6.44
C LYS A 224 -14.58 7.46 -5.57
N LEU A 225 -15.18 6.65 -4.70
CA LEU A 225 -14.41 5.78 -3.80
C LEU A 225 -13.44 4.86 -4.56
N ASP A 226 -13.90 4.22 -5.65
CA ASP A 226 -13.08 3.36 -6.50
C ASP A 226 -11.96 4.13 -7.22
N ALA A 227 -12.23 5.36 -7.67
CA ALA A 227 -11.23 6.23 -8.30
C ALA A 227 -10.14 6.66 -7.31
N ASP A 228 -10.51 7.05 -6.09
CA ASP A 228 -9.57 7.43 -5.04
C ASP A 228 -8.77 6.23 -4.53
N ILE A 229 -9.38 5.05 -4.42
CA ILE A 229 -8.67 3.79 -4.16
C ILE A 229 -7.63 3.53 -5.25
N ALA A 230 -8.02 3.61 -6.53
CA ALA A 230 -7.10 3.41 -7.65
C ALA A 230 -5.97 4.44 -7.65
N HIS A 231 -6.26 5.71 -7.39
CA HIS A 231 -5.27 6.79 -7.27
C HIS A 231 -4.26 6.49 -6.15
N ALA A 232 -4.73 6.14 -4.96
CA ALA A 232 -3.86 5.81 -3.82
C ALA A 232 -2.98 4.59 -4.11
N MET A 233 -3.56 3.52 -4.66
CA MET A 233 -2.83 2.29 -5.00
C MET A 233 -1.80 2.51 -6.10
N MET A 234 -2.10 3.31 -7.13
CA MET A 234 -1.12 3.71 -8.16
C MET A 234 0.01 4.57 -7.61
N GLY A 235 -0.18 5.24 -6.48
CA GLY A 235 0.85 5.96 -5.75
C GLY A 235 1.89 5.05 -5.07
N LEU A 236 1.60 3.78 -4.86
CA LEU A 236 2.55 2.81 -4.31
C LEU A 236 3.66 2.52 -5.33
N ASN A 237 4.90 2.55 -4.86
CA ASN A 237 6.07 2.24 -5.68
C ASN A 237 5.91 0.90 -6.41
N ALA A 238 6.25 0.89 -7.71
CA ALA A 238 6.21 -0.26 -8.60
C ALA A 238 4.81 -0.77 -9.01
N VAL A 239 3.72 -0.23 -8.50
CA VAL A 239 2.37 -0.56 -8.99
C VAL A 239 2.20 -0.10 -10.44
N LYS A 240 1.59 -0.95 -11.28
CA LYS A 240 1.34 -0.75 -12.70
C LYS A 240 -0.09 -1.05 -13.13
N GLY A 241 -0.90 -1.58 -12.24
CA GLY A 241 -2.31 -1.85 -12.49
C GLY A 241 -3.08 -1.92 -11.19
N VAL A 242 -4.34 -1.49 -11.25
CA VAL A 242 -5.31 -1.59 -10.15
C VAL A 242 -6.60 -2.13 -10.74
N GLU A 243 -7.22 -3.06 -10.06
CA GLU A 243 -8.54 -3.61 -10.39
C GLU A 243 -9.44 -3.51 -9.16
N ILE A 244 -10.69 -3.13 -9.38
CA ILE A 244 -11.75 -3.09 -8.36
C ILE A 244 -12.74 -4.21 -8.68
N GLY A 245 -13.04 -5.07 -7.72
CA GLY A 245 -13.92 -6.22 -7.93
C GLY A 245 -13.44 -7.14 -9.05
N ALA A 246 -14.31 -7.42 -10.01
CA ALA A 246 -13.99 -8.25 -11.18
C ALA A 246 -12.95 -7.62 -12.12
N GLY A 247 -12.68 -6.30 -11.99
CA GLY A 247 -11.65 -5.60 -12.78
C GLY A 247 -11.75 -5.88 -14.28
N PHE A 248 -10.64 -6.21 -14.93
CA PHE A 248 -10.61 -6.53 -16.37
C PHE A 248 -11.42 -7.77 -16.76
N ALA A 249 -11.67 -8.71 -15.85
CA ALA A 249 -12.51 -9.87 -16.13
C ALA A 249 -13.96 -9.48 -16.45
N SER A 250 -14.44 -8.32 -15.98
CA SER A 250 -15.77 -7.79 -16.25
C SER A 250 -16.08 -7.64 -17.75
N VAL A 251 -15.07 -7.43 -18.58
CA VAL A 251 -15.22 -7.31 -20.05
C VAL A 251 -15.84 -8.58 -20.67
N ALA A 252 -15.54 -9.73 -20.10
CA ALA A 252 -16.08 -11.02 -20.56
C ALA A 252 -17.45 -11.36 -19.95
N HIS A 253 -17.90 -10.60 -18.95
CA HIS A 253 -19.20 -10.83 -18.30
C HIS A 253 -20.34 -10.29 -19.15
N ARG A 254 -21.44 -11.03 -19.17
CA ARG A 254 -22.74 -10.49 -19.61
C ARG A 254 -23.36 -9.69 -18.46
N GLY A 255 -24.19 -8.69 -18.77
CA GLY A 255 -24.85 -7.86 -17.77
C GLY A 255 -25.64 -8.67 -16.73
N THR A 256 -26.28 -9.77 -17.15
CA THR A 256 -27.00 -10.72 -16.25
C THR A 256 -26.09 -11.48 -15.29
N MET A 257 -24.80 -11.59 -15.58
CA MET A 257 -23.80 -12.24 -14.73
C MET A 257 -23.06 -11.23 -13.86
N HIS A 258 -22.82 -10.03 -14.38
CA HIS A 258 -22.04 -9.01 -13.68
C HIS A 258 -22.82 -8.26 -12.60
N GLY A 259 -24.14 -8.10 -12.78
CA GLY A 259 -24.97 -7.39 -11.82
C GLY A 259 -25.00 -8.11 -10.48
N ASP A 260 -24.63 -7.42 -9.41
CA ASP A 260 -24.66 -7.93 -8.04
C ASP A 260 -26.13 -7.90 -7.53
N SER A 261 -26.85 -9.02 -7.74
CA SER A 261 -28.27 -9.13 -7.40
C SER A 261 -28.47 -8.98 -5.90
N MET A 262 -29.45 -8.16 -5.54
CA MET A 262 -29.85 -7.89 -4.15
C MET A 262 -31.06 -8.71 -3.74
N THR A 263 -31.05 -9.21 -2.52
CA THR A 263 -32.18 -9.84 -1.85
C THR A 263 -32.38 -9.22 -0.46
N PRO A 264 -33.52 -9.44 0.20
CA PRO A 264 -33.69 -8.99 1.59
C PRO A 264 -32.62 -9.56 2.55
N GLN A 265 -31.97 -10.67 2.20
CA GLN A 265 -30.95 -11.32 3.00
C GLN A 265 -29.52 -10.84 2.69
N GLY A 266 -29.31 -10.14 1.57
CA GLY A 266 -28.00 -9.64 1.18
C GLY A 266 -27.72 -9.69 -0.32
N PHE A 267 -26.52 -9.35 -0.71
CA PHE A 267 -26.02 -9.44 -2.09
C PHE A 267 -25.63 -10.89 -2.43
N ARG A 268 -25.88 -11.31 -3.68
CA ARG A 268 -25.53 -12.66 -4.17
C ARG A 268 -24.09 -12.77 -4.67
N THR A 269 -23.54 -11.67 -5.16
CA THR A 269 -22.18 -11.57 -5.71
C THR A 269 -21.57 -10.20 -5.35
N ASN A 270 -20.27 -10.05 -5.57
CA ASN A 270 -19.55 -8.79 -5.35
C ASN A 270 -18.63 -8.48 -6.54
N ASN A 271 -19.17 -8.53 -7.76
CA ASN A 271 -18.42 -8.23 -8.99
C ASN A 271 -17.97 -6.78 -9.06
N ALA A 272 -18.77 -5.86 -8.47
CA ALA A 272 -18.44 -4.44 -8.41
C ALA A 272 -17.37 -4.12 -7.34
N GLY A 273 -16.98 -5.10 -6.51
CA GLY A 273 -15.95 -4.91 -5.49
C GLY A 273 -16.33 -3.97 -4.37
N GLY A 274 -17.62 -3.95 -4.00
CA GLY A 274 -18.14 -3.14 -2.88
C GLY A 274 -18.42 -1.67 -3.22
N VAL A 275 -18.35 -1.27 -4.50
CA VAL A 275 -18.58 0.12 -4.94
C VAL A 275 -19.54 0.16 -6.11
N LEU A 276 -20.62 0.92 -5.99
CA LEU A 276 -21.57 1.19 -7.07
C LEU A 276 -21.75 2.71 -7.24
N GLY A 277 -21.58 3.19 -8.47
CA GLY A 277 -21.69 4.61 -8.76
C GLY A 277 -20.66 5.50 -8.03
N GLY A 278 -19.56 4.92 -7.55
CA GLY A 278 -18.52 5.62 -6.78
C GLY A 278 -18.76 5.63 -5.26
N ILE A 279 -19.78 4.90 -4.79
CA ILE A 279 -20.21 4.90 -3.38
C ILE A 279 -20.19 3.46 -2.86
N SER A 280 -19.76 3.27 -1.62
CA SER A 280 -19.70 1.94 -0.98
C SER A 280 -21.09 1.33 -0.80
N THR A 281 -21.19 0.01 -1.05
CA THR A 281 -22.44 -0.75 -0.93
C THR A 281 -22.66 -1.39 0.43
N GLY A 282 -21.66 -1.36 1.31
CA GLY A 282 -21.64 -2.16 2.55
C GLY A 282 -21.06 -3.57 2.36
N GLN A 283 -20.82 -4.00 1.11
CA GLN A 283 -20.07 -5.22 0.83
C GLN A 283 -18.57 -4.96 1.05
N ASP A 284 -17.80 -6.05 1.12
CA ASP A 284 -16.35 -5.96 1.19
C ASP A 284 -15.79 -5.17 0.01
N LEU A 285 -14.91 -4.23 0.29
CA LEU A 285 -14.13 -3.57 -0.75
C LEU A 285 -13.05 -4.54 -1.24
N GLU A 286 -13.06 -4.84 -2.54
CA GLU A 286 -12.15 -5.78 -3.17
C GLU A 286 -11.27 -5.08 -4.20
N VAL A 287 -9.96 -5.09 -3.95
CA VAL A 287 -8.96 -4.43 -4.78
C VAL A 287 -7.85 -5.39 -5.12
N SER A 288 -7.36 -5.38 -6.36
CA SER A 288 -6.14 -6.07 -6.75
C SER A 288 -5.15 -5.10 -7.36
N ILE A 289 -3.86 -5.25 -7.03
CA ILE A 289 -2.79 -4.44 -7.60
C ILE A 289 -1.72 -5.31 -8.26
N ALA A 290 -1.23 -4.86 -9.41
CA ALA A 290 -0.12 -5.46 -10.13
C ALA A 290 1.16 -4.68 -9.84
N ILE A 291 2.18 -5.36 -9.35
CA ILE A 291 3.48 -4.81 -8.99
C ILE A 291 4.52 -5.33 -9.97
N LYS A 292 5.23 -4.42 -10.63
CA LYS A 292 6.29 -4.78 -11.58
C LYS A 292 7.52 -5.36 -10.87
N PRO A 293 8.38 -6.11 -11.59
CA PRO A 293 9.68 -6.57 -11.07
C PRO A 293 10.54 -5.43 -10.53
N THR A 294 11.37 -5.74 -9.55
CA THR A 294 12.35 -4.80 -8.99
C THR A 294 13.34 -4.34 -10.06
N SER A 295 13.55 -3.02 -10.16
CA SER A 295 14.46 -2.45 -11.16
C SER A 295 15.94 -2.58 -10.80
N SER A 296 16.25 -2.80 -9.54
CA SER A 296 17.63 -2.93 -9.04
C SER A 296 18.04 -4.39 -9.01
N ILE A 297 18.72 -4.83 -10.07
CA ILE A 297 19.19 -6.22 -10.25
C ILE A 297 20.69 -6.22 -10.55
N ILE A 298 21.33 -7.37 -10.31
CA ILE A 298 22.78 -7.54 -10.55
C ILE A 298 23.10 -7.93 -11.99
N SER A 299 22.11 -8.30 -12.79
CA SER A 299 22.31 -8.54 -14.22
C SER A 299 22.64 -7.23 -14.94
N PRO A 300 23.71 -7.20 -15.77
CA PRO A 300 24.09 -6.01 -16.52
C PRO A 300 22.99 -5.55 -17.49
N ARG A 301 22.77 -4.23 -17.59
CA ARG A 301 21.78 -3.66 -18.50
C ARG A 301 22.29 -2.39 -19.15
N GLU A 302 21.96 -2.22 -20.43
CA GLU A 302 22.24 -1.00 -21.18
C GLU A 302 21.51 0.20 -20.56
N SER A 303 22.21 1.35 -20.51
CA SER A 303 21.68 2.61 -20.00
C SER A 303 22.48 3.79 -20.55
N ILE A 304 22.19 4.98 -20.01
CA ILE A 304 22.97 6.22 -20.25
C ILE A 304 23.42 6.82 -18.91
N ASP A 305 24.52 7.58 -18.98
CA ASP A 305 24.98 8.40 -17.87
C ASP A 305 24.28 9.79 -17.84
N ILE A 306 24.61 10.60 -16.84
CA ILE A 306 24.08 11.97 -16.69
C ILE A 306 24.49 12.93 -17.82
N HIS A 307 25.44 12.53 -18.67
CA HIS A 307 25.89 13.28 -19.86
C HIS A 307 25.27 12.74 -21.16
N GLY A 308 24.37 11.75 -21.07
CA GLY A 308 23.72 11.11 -22.23
C GLY A 308 24.57 10.09 -22.96
N LYS A 309 25.72 9.67 -22.42
CA LYS A 309 26.60 8.69 -23.03
C LYS A 309 26.14 7.27 -22.68
N SER A 310 26.24 6.35 -23.65
CA SER A 310 25.97 4.94 -23.44
C SER A 310 26.84 4.36 -22.31
N THR A 311 26.22 3.61 -21.43
CA THR A 311 26.88 2.92 -20.31
C THR A 311 26.17 1.61 -19.98
N GLU A 312 26.81 0.78 -19.17
CA GLU A 312 26.21 -0.41 -18.61
C GLU A 312 26.00 -0.22 -17.11
N VAL A 313 24.83 -0.61 -16.61
CA VAL A 313 24.47 -0.49 -15.20
C VAL A 313 24.30 -1.87 -14.58
N ILE A 314 25.03 -2.11 -13.49
CA ILE A 314 24.89 -3.24 -12.59
C ILE A 314 24.55 -2.68 -11.22
N THR A 315 23.37 -3.03 -10.69
CA THR A 315 23.01 -2.51 -9.37
C THR A 315 23.42 -3.52 -8.30
N LYS A 316 24.57 -3.24 -7.67
CA LYS A 316 25.04 -4.00 -6.49
C LYS A 316 24.34 -3.43 -5.26
N GLY A 317 23.99 -4.27 -4.29
CA GLY A 317 23.38 -3.85 -3.03
C GLY A 317 22.31 -4.80 -2.51
N ARG A 318 21.66 -4.39 -1.40
CA ARG A 318 20.64 -5.18 -0.70
C ARG A 318 19.24 -4.81 -1.23
N HIS A 319 18.81 -5.47 -2.30
CA HIS A 319 17.50 -5.22 -2.92
C HIS A 319 16.56 -6.39 -2.72
N ASP A 320 15.25 -6.10 -2.65
CA ASP A 320 14.22 -7.13 -2.68
C ASP A 320 14.13 -7.72 -4.09
N PRO A 321 14.28 -9.03 -4.31
CA PRO A 321 14.03 -9.64 -5.62
C PRO A 321 12.56 -9.50 -6.06
N CYS A 322 11.65 -9.36 -5.11
CA CYS A 322 10.25 -9.01 -5.35
C CYS A 322 9.78 -8.01 -4.30
N VAL A 323 9.53 -6.76 -4.69
CA VAL A 323 9.00 -5.75 -3.76
C VAL A 323 7.55 -6.03 -3.35
N GLY A 324 6.85 -6.88 -4.09
CA GLY A 324 5.48 -7.30 -3.78
C GLY A 324 5.33 -8.02 -2.45
N ILE A 325 6.38 -8.72 -1.99
CA ILE A 325 6.36 -9.43 -0.69
C ILE A 325 6.03 -8.48 0.47
N ARG A 326 6.46 -7.22 0.40
CA ARG A 326 6.24 -6.23 1.46
C ARG A 326 5.06 -5.30 1.16
N ALA A 327 4.37 -5.49 0.03
CA ALA A 327 3.32 -4.60 -0.41
C ALA A 327 1.98 -4.82 0.32
N ALA A 328 1.72 -6.01 0.84
CA ALA A 328 0.45 -6.32 1.51
C ALA A 328 0.11 -5.32 2.63
N PRO A 329 0.94 -5.12 3.68
CA PRO A 329 0.62 -4.15 4.73
C PRO A 329 0.58 -2.70 4.24
N ILE A 330 1.28 -2.37 3.15
CA ILE A 330 1.25 -1.01 2.57
C ILE A 330 -0.08 -0.78 1.85
N ALA A 331 -0.56 -1.75 1.10
CA ALA A 331 -1.82 -1.66 0.39
C ALA A 331 -3.03 -1.61 1.37
N GLU A 332 -2.98 -2.38 2.46
CA GLU A 332 -3.94 -2.25 3.56
C GLU A 332 -3.98 -0.82 4.11
N ALA A 333 -2.81 -0.23 4.37
CA ALA A 333 -2.69 1.13 4.87
C ALA A 333 -3.28 2.16 3.90
N LEU A 334 -2.97 2.06 2.60
CA LEU A 334 -3.50 2.96 1.57
C LEU A 334 -5.02 2.86 1.46
N LEU A 335 -5.59 1.65 1.49
CA LEU A 335 -7.03 1.46 1.48
C LEU A 335 -7.67 2.10 2.72
N ALA A 336 -7.06 1.93 3.90
CA ALA A 336 -7.56 2.54 5.14
C ALA A 336 -7.52 4.07 5.10
N LEU A 337 -6.47 4.67 4.51
CA LEU A 337 -6.39 6.13 4.35
C LEU A 337 -7.51 6.67 3.47
N VAL A 338 -7.83 6.00 2.36
CA VAL A 338 -8.93 6.39 1.47
C VAL A 338 -10.27 6.24 2.17
N VAL A 339 -10.53 5.09 2.81
CA VAL A 339 -11.80 4.87 3.54
C VAL A 339 -11.95 5.87 4.68
N MET A 340 -10.87 6.22 5.39
CA MET A 340 -10.89 7.23 6.45
C MET A 340 -11.26 8.62 5.91
N GLU A 341 -10.70 9.04 4.78
CA GLU A 341 -11.04 10.30 4.12
C GLU A 341 -12.54 10.37 3.80
N HIS A 342 -13.07 9.33 3.15
CA HIS A 342 -14.48 9.27 2.79
C HIS A 342 -15.41 9.13 4.01
N ALA A 343 -14.98 8.46 5.06
CA ALA A 343 -15.72 8.38 6.32
C ALA A 343 -15.88 9.76 6.99
N LEU A 344 -14.83 10.59 6.97
CA LEU A 344 -14.90 11.96 7.50
C LEU A 344 -15.76 12.87 6.61
N ARG A 345 -15.68 12.74 5.27
CA ARG A 345 -16.54 13.47 4.33
C ARG A 345 -18.01 13.11 4.56
N HIS A 346 -18.32 11.83 4.61
CA HIS A 346 -19.68 11.34 4.89
C HIS A 346 -20.22 11.87 6.22
N ARG A 347 -19.41 11.80 7.28
CA ARG A 347 -19.77 12.32 8.59
C ARG A 347 -20.07 13.82 8.57
N ALA A 348 -19.33 14.60 7.81
CA ALA A 348 -19.52 16.05 7.71
C ALA A 348 -20.76 16.43 6.90
N GLN A 349 -21.10 15.68 5.85
CA GLN A 349 -22.18 16.02 4.92
C GLN A 349 -23.48 15.24 5.19
N CYS A 350 -23.36 13.98 5.53
CA CYS A 350 -24.48 13.05 5.61
C CYS A 350 -24.67 12.42 6.99
N GLY A 351 -24.01 12.92 8.03
CA GLY A 351 -24.04 12.33 9.37
C GLY A 351 -25.44 12.25 9.99
N ASP A 352 -26.35 13.14 9.60
CA ASP A 352 -27.73 13.18 10.09
C ASP A 352 -28.73 12.45 9.17
N VAL A 353 -28.26 11.83 8.08
CA VAL A 353 -29.14 11.13 7.14
C VAL A 353 -29.57 9.79 7.74
N VAL A 354 -30.89 9.60 7.84
CA VAL A 354 -31.50 8.33 8.24
C VAL A 354 -32.24 7.76 7.03
N PRO A 355 -31.71 6.70 6.39
CA PRO A 355 -32.41 6.07 5.27
C PRO A 355 -33.77 5.51 5.70
N PRO A 356 -34.77 5.49 4.79
CA PRO A 356 -36.12 4.99 5.12
C PRO A 356 -36.14 3.46 5.32
N VAL A 357 -35.10 2.77 4.85
CA VAL A 357 -34.94 1.30 5.05
C VAL A 357 -33.51 1.05 5.53
N PRO A 358 -33.30 0.05 6.39
CA PRO A 358 -31.95 -0.35 6.82
C PRO A 358 -31.16 -0.90 5.64
N PRO A 359 -29.81 -0.81 5.66
CA PRO A 359 -28.98 -1.44 4.66
C PRO A 359 -29.15 -2.95 4.70
N ILE A 360 -29.12 -3.59 3.53
CA ILE A 360 -29.11 -5.05 3.42
C ILE A 360 -27.73 -5.60 3.81
N GLN A 361 -27.68 -6.88 4.18
CA GLN A 361 -26.41 -7.51 4.55
C GLN A 361 -25.43 -7.53 3.38
N ALA A 362 -24.14 -7.47 3.68
CA ALA A 362 -23.06 -7.50 2.69
C ALA A 362 -23.10 -8.78 1.84
N SER A 363 -23.36 -9.92 2.47
CA SER A 363 -23.55 -11.21 1.81
C SER A 363 -24.35 -12.12 2.74
N PHE A 364 -25.02 -13.13 2.16
CA PHE A 364 -25.69 -14.18 2.92
C PHE A 364 -25.08 -15.58 2.67
N LEU A 365 -23.87 -15.62 2.07
CA LEU A 365 -23.09 -16.85 1.89
C LEU A 365 -22.14 -17.11 3.05
#